data_d3b788418855c87563aeb2c4be52f3d7
#
_entry.id   d3b788418855c87563aeb2c4be52f3d7
#
_cell.length_a   1.000
_cell.length_b   1.000
_cell.length_c   1.000
_cell.angle_alpha   90.00
_cell.angle_beta   90.00
_cell.angle_gamma   90.00
#
_symmetry.space_group_name_H-M   'P 1'
#
loop_
_entity.id
_entity.type
_entity.pdbx_description
1 polymer ?
#
loop_
_entity_poly.entity_id
_entity_poly.type
_entity_poly.pdbx_seq_one_letter_code
_entity_poly.pdbx_strand_id
1 'polypeptide(L)'
;MKRINIYLFTLFFILIVLAGCGDAAENNDTDNNQDENTEQTEQSTDGEAAAFPVTVEDASGEEVTIEEEPGAIVSLIPSNTEIAFALGLDERIAGVSDHDNYPEEALEKETIGGLELNVEMILSLEPDLVLAHPTNPPEGIDQIADSGITVLTVNDATNFEQVYESIEMIAAATGTEAEGEEIITSMQDDFSALEEKASEIPEEDKRKVFVEISPEPEIFTPGNNTFENEILTTINAINIAEDQEGWVELSEEAIVEQNQIGRASCRERV
;
A
#
# COMPACT_ATOMS: atom_id res chain seq x y z
N MET A 1 32.76 -16.01 41.86
CA MET A 1 32.28 -15.01 42.83
C MET A 1 31.48 -13.95 42.10
N LYS A 2 30.18 -14.19 41.87
CA LYS A 2 29.18 -13.17 41.38
C LYS A 2 27.82 -13.89 41.21
N ARG A 3 27.24 -14.33 42.31
CA ARG A 3 25.86 -14.87 42.37
C ARG A 3 25.25 -14.59 43.72
N ILE A 4 25.15 -13.30 44.12
CA ILE A 4 24.49 -12.90 45.40
C ILE A 4 23.97 -11.47 45.25
N ASN A 5 23.13 -11.19 44.25
CA ASN A 5 22.43 -9.88 44.22
C ASN A 5 21.04 -9.91 43.58
N ILE A 6 20.43 -11.08 43.42
CA ILE A 6 19.10 -11.21 42.79
C ILE A 6 17.98 -11.41 43.82
N TYR A 7 18.28 -11.61 45.09
CA TYR A 7 17.26 -11.91 46.11
C TYR A 7 16.88 -10.75 47.02
N LEU A 8 17.35 -9.52 46.77
CA LEU A 8 17.05 -8.39 47.65
C LEU A 8 16.01 -7.41 47.08
N PHE A 9 15.42 -7.69 45.89
CA PHE A 9 14.42 -6.80 45.27
C PHE A 9 12.99 -7.36 45.23
N THR A 10 12.76 -8.55 45.80
CA THR A 10 11.42 -9.20 45.81
C THR A 10 10.72 -9.16 47.17
N LEU A 11 11.24 -8.41 48.16
CA LEU A 11 10.65 -8.36 49.51
C LEU A 11 10.04 -7.01 49.90
N PHE A 12 9.77 -6.10 48.95
CA PHE A 12 9.23 -4.76 49.31
C PHE A 12 7.87 -4.44 48.69
N PHE A 13 7.14 -5.44 48.16
CA PHE A 13 5.85 -5.18 47.51
C PHE A 13 4.63 -5.90 48.11
N ILE A 14 4.72 -6.37 49.37
CA ILE A 14 3.58 -6.98 50.08
C ILE A 14 3.47 -6.31 51.46
N LEU A 15 2.88 -5.13 51.53
CA LEU A 15 2.31 -4.57 52.78
C LEU A 15 1.60 -3.23 52.52
N ILE A 16 0.47 -3.22 51.86
CA ILE A 16 -0.57 -2.17 51.97
C ILE A 16 -1.88 -2.74 51.42
N VAL A 17 -2.56 -3.55 52.21
CA VAL A 17 -4.02 -3.74 52.15
C VAL A 17 -4.41 -4.15 53.56
N LEU A 18 -4.96 -3.22 54.35
CA LEU A 18 -5.87 -3.47 55.48
C LEU A 18 -6.03 -2.18 56.30
N ALA A 19 -7.15 -1.50 56.11
CA ALA A 19 -7.90 -0.67 57.06
C ALA A 19 -8.74 0.30 56.23
N GLY A 20 -10.02 0.38 56.33
CA GLY A 20 -10.91 0.06 57.39
C GLY A 20 -12.37 0.22 56.99
N CYS A 21 -13.17 -0.58 57.61
CA CYS A 21 -14.62 -0.46 57.78
C CYS A 21 -14.99 0.62 58.79
N GLY A 22 -16.20 1.16 58.64
CA GLY A 22 -16.90 1.97 59.64
C GLY A 22 -18.01 2.74 58.94
N ASP A 23 -19.14 2.40 58.96
CA ASP A 23 -20.32 2.12 59.76
C ASP A 23 -21.24 3.34 59.87
N ALA A 24 -22.43 3.12 59.34
CA ALA A 24 -23.80 3.42 59.73
C ALA A 24 -24.29 4.83 60.08
N ALA A 25 -25.44 5.08 59.51
CA ALA A 25 -26.70 5.64 60.05
C ALA A 25 -27.15 7.01 59.56
N GLU A 26 -28.18 6.93 58.77
CA GLU A 26 -29.59 7.39 58.95
C GLU A 26 -29.94 8.85 58.69
N ASN A 27 -30.88 8.92 57.76
CA ASN A 27 -32.09 9.71 57.70
C ASN A 27 -32.15 11.05 56.92
N ASN A 28 -32.95 10.92 55.91
CA ASN A 28 -34.17 11.69 55.57
C ASN A 28 -34.10 12.92 54.68
N ASP A 29 -34.81 12.69 53.58
CA ASP A 29 -35.78 13.55 52.90
C ASP A 29 -35.39 14.74 52.02
N THR A 30 -35.88 14.60 50.84
CA THR A 30 -36.61 15.56 50.00
C THR A 30 -35.90 16.17 48.81
N ASP A 31 -36.37 15.58 47.65
CA ASP A 31 -36.63 16.23 46.35
C ASP A 31 -35.63 17.22 45.72
N ASN A 32 -35.07 16.91 44.63
CA ASN A 32 -35.48 17.37 43.30
C ASN A 32 -34.45 17.01 42.20
N ASN A 33 -34.93 16.36 41.18
CA ASN A 33 -34.48 16.29 39.77
C ASN A 33 -33.26 17.11 39.38
N GLN A 34 -32.23 16.40 38.88
CA GLN A 34 -31.79 16.58 37.50
C GLN A 34 -30.83 15.48 37.11
N ASP A 35 -31.21 14.74 36.07
CA ASP A 35 -30.40 13.76 35.36
C ASP A 35 -29.11 14.40 34.82
N GLU A 36 -27.99 13.90 35.29
CA GLU A 36 -26.75 13.87 34.50
C GLU A 36 -26.20 12.46 34.59
N ASN A 37 -26.63 11.67 33.57
CA ASN A 37 -26.07 10.37 33.27
C ASN A 37 -24.70 10.61 32.66
N THR A 38 -23.65 10.55 33.45
CA THR A 38 -22.29 10.42 32.92
C THR A 38 -22.01 8.94 32.72
N GLU A 39 -22.49 8.41 31.58
CA GLU A 39 -21.96 7.17 31.04
C GLU A 39 -20.50 7.41 30.70
N GLN A 40 -19.63 6.79 31.46
CA GLN A 40 -18.25 6.52 31.05
C GLN A 40 -18.34 5.55 29.88
N THR A 41 -18.31 6.10 28.67
CA THR A 41 -18.06 5.32 27.46
C THR A 41 -16.62 4.82 27.60
N GLU A 42 -16.48 3.55 27.91
CA GLU A 42 -15.24 2.82 27.63
C GLU A 42 -15.09 2.86 26.12
N GLN A 43 -14.14 3.67 25.66
CA GLN A 43 -13.74 3.76 24.27
C GLN A 43 -12.97 2.48 23.95
N SER A 44 -13.71 1.44 23.56
CA SER A 44 -13.16 0.33 22.83
C SER A 44 -12.73 0.92 21.46
N THR A 45 -11.45 0.93 21.19
CA THR A 45 -10.89 1.09 19.85
C THR A 45 -11.11 -0.23 19.08
N ASP A 46 -12.37 -0.55 18.80
CA ASP A 46 -12.71 -1.40 17.67
C ASP A 46 -12.58 -0.48 16.45
N GLY A 47 -11.71 -0.80 15.50
CA GLY A 47 -11.64 -0.13 14.23
C GLY A 47 -13.07 -0.09 13.66
N GLU A 48 -13.55 1.12 13.39
CA GLU A 48 -14.87 1.32 12.81
C GLU A 48 -14.80 0.69 11.42
N ALA A 49 -15.44 -0.45 11.23
CA ALA A 49 -15.52 -1.09 9.93
C ALA A 49 -16.07 -0.08 8.93
N ALA A 50 -15.45 0.04 7.76
CA ALA A 50 -15.89 0.96 6.72
C ALA A 50 -17.38 0.81 6.45
N ALA A 51 -18.09 1.93 6.46
CA ALA A 51 -19.53 1.92 6.25
C ALA A 51 -19.82 1.99 4.75
N PHE A 52 -20.15 0.87 4.12
CA PHE A 52 -20.66 0.84 2.75
C PHE A 52 -22.12 1.38 2.70
N PRO A 53 -22.52 2.03 1.56
CA PRO A 53 -21.75 2.24 0.35
C PRO A 53 -20.63 3.29 0.52
N VAL A 54 -19.52 3.09 -0.18
CA VAL A 54 -18.41 4.04 -0.28
C VAL A 54 -18.30 4.54 -1.72
N THR A 55 -17.95 5.83 -1.90
CA THR A 55 -17.69 6.41 -3.22
C THR A 55 -16.25 6.87 -3.27
N VAL A 56 -15.53 6.43 -4.31
CA VAL A 56 -14.12 6.72 -4.55
C VAL A 56 -13.98 7.38 -5.92
N GLU A 57 -13.21 8.47 -6.01
CA GLU A 57 -12.80 9.03 -7.31
C GLU A 57 -11.67 8.17 -7.87
N ASP A 58 -11.84 7.65 -9.06
CA ASP A 58 -10.87 6.79 -9.73
C ASP A 58 -9.83 7.58 -10.55
N ALA A 59 -8.85 6.89 -11.14
CA ALA A 59 -7.79 7.51 -11.94
C ALA A 59 -8.29 8.21 -13.21
N SER A 60 -9.53 7.96 -13.65
CA SER A 60 -10.17 8.68 -14.76
C SER A 60 -10.86 9.98 -14.31
N GLY A 61 -10.98 10.20 -13.00
CA GLY A 61 -11.73 11.29 -12.39
C GLY A 61 -13.23 11.01 -12.32
N GLU A 62 -13.64 9.77 -12.43
CA GLU A 62 -15.03 9.35 -12.25
C GLU A 62 -15.29 8.89 -10.81
N GLU A 63 -16.49 9.18 -10.30
CA GLU A 63 -16.94 8.68 -8.99
C GLU A 63 -17.46 7.25 -9.13
N VAL A 64 -16.75 6.30 -8.51
CA VAL A 64 -17.13 4.88 -8.45
C VAL A 64 -17.76 4.60 -7.09
N THR A 65 -19.01 4.11 -7.08
CA THR A 65 -19.69 3.72 -5.84
C THR A 65 -19.63 2.20 -5.67
N ILE A 66 -19.11 1.77 -4.53
CA ILE A 66 -19.08 0.38 -4.08
C ILE A 66 -20.19 0.22 -3.04
N GLU A 67 -21.23 -0.52 -3.39
CA GLU A 67 -22.47 -0.62 -2.60
C GLU A 67 -22.31 -1.47 -1.34
N GLU A 68 -21.50 -2.52 -1.40
CA GLU A 68 -21.24 -3.47 -0.32
C GLU A 68 -19.75 -3.84 -0.32
N GLU A 69 -19.23 -4.32 0.79
CA GLU A 69 -17.84 -4.78 0.91
C GLU A 69 -17.55 -5.90 -0.10
N PRO A 70 -16.57 -5.73 -1.02
CA PRO A 70 -16.31 -6.73 -2.07
C PRO A 70 -15.82 -8.06 -1.49
N GLY A 71 -16.50 -9.16 -1.80
CA GLY A 71 -16.14 -10.51 -1.40
C GLY A 71 -15.30 -11.24 -2.46
N ALA A 72 -15.39 -10.83 -3.74
CA ALA A 72 -14.62 -11.38 -4.84
C ALA A 72 -14.03 -10.25 -5.68
N ILE A 73 -12.69 -10.20 -5.73
CA ILE A 73 -11.92 -9.14 -6.39
C ILE A 73 -11.09 -9.75 -7.52
N VAL A 74 -11.09 -9.13 -8.68
CA VAL A 74 -10.19 -9.46 -9.77
C VAL A 74 -9.22 -8.29 -9.98
N SER A 75 -7.93 -8.57 -10.02
CA SER A 75 -6.88 -7.59 -10.27
C SER A 75 -6.29 -7.75 -11.67
N LEU A 76 -6.23 -6.66 -12.45
CA LEU A 76 -5.83 -6.70 -13.85
C LEU A 76 -4.35 -6.36 -14.08
N ILE A 77 -3.59 -6.04 -13.00
CA ILE A 77 -2.18 -5.66 -13.10
C ILE A 77 -1.43 -5.97 -11.79
N PRO A 78 -0.14 -6.34 -11.85
CA PRO A 78 0.65 -6.71 -10.67
C PRO A 78 0.66 -5.67 -9.54
N SER A 79 0.78 -4.37 -9.84
CA SER A 79 0.80 -3.33 -8.80
C SER A 79 -0.45 -3.34 -7.92
N ASN A 80 -1.63 -3.49 -8.53
CA ASN A 80 -2.89 -3.56 -7.80
C ASN A 80 -2.99 -4.85 -6.99
N THR A 81 -2.50 -5.96 -7.55
CA THR A 81 -2.46 -7.25 -6.86
C THR A 81 -1.57 -7.18 -5.63
N GLU A 82 -0.38 -6.63 -5.74
CA GLU A 82 0.55 -6.49 -4.62
C GLU A 82 -0.03 -5.63 -3.50
N ILE A 83 -0.68 -4.51 -3.83
CA ILE A 83 -1.38 -3.67 -2.86
C ILE A 83 -2.52 -4.45 -2.19
N ALA A 84 -3.35 -5.14 -2.96
CA ALA A 84 -4.47 -5.90 -2.42
C ALA A 84 -4.00 -7.01 -1.46
N PHE A 85 -2.93 -7.73 -1.79
CA PHE A 85 -2.32 -8.71 -0.88
C PHE A 85 -1.73 -8.06 0.37
N ALA A 86 -1.07 -6.91 0.24
CA ALA A 86 -0.53 -6.17 1.37
C ALA A 86 -1.62 -5.69 2.34
N LEU A 87 -2.80 -5.36 1.82
CA LEU A 87 -4.00 -5.01 2.58
C LEU A 87 -4.70 -6.23 3.23
N GLY A 88 -4.17 -7.46 3.04
CA GLY A 88 -4.74 -8.68 3.61
C GLY A 88 -5.97 -9.20 2.87
N LEU A 89 -6.12 -8.86 1.59
CA LEU A 89 -7.28 -9.26 0.77
C LEU A 89 -7.06 -10.59 0.01
N ASP A 90 -6.04 -11.36 0.34
CA ASP A 90 -5.65 -12.59 -0.34
C ASP A 90 -6.81 -13.58 -0.51
N GLU A 91 -7.64 -13.78 0.51
CA GLU A 91 -8.80 -14.67 0.43
C GLU A 91 -9.90 -14.15 -0.51
N ARG A 92 -9.95 -12.83 -0.75
CA ARG A 92 -10.92 -12.16 -1.63
C ARG A 92 -10.45 -12.09 -3.08
N ILE A 93 -9.16 -12.25 -3.36
CA ILE A 93 -8.65 -12.23 -4.74
C ILE A 93 -9.06 -13.51 -5.46
N ALA A 94 -9.97 -13.37 -6.42
CA ALA A 94 -10.50 -14.44 -7.25
C ALA A 94 -9.68 -14.68 -8.52
N GLY A 95 -9.02 -13.63 -9.05
CA GLY A 95 -8.21 -13.73 -10.27
C GLY A 95 -7.18 -12.61 -10.39
N VAL A 96 -6.08 -12.92 -11.07
CA VAL A 96 -4.92 -12.03 -11.27
C VAL A 96 -4.45 -12.08 -12.73
N SER A 97 -3.61 -11.14 -13.16
CA SER A 97 -3.08 -11.16 -14.52
C SER A 97 -2.02 -12.23 -14.72
N ASP A 98 -1.72 -12.58 -15.99
CA ASP A 98 -0.64 -13.52 -16.36
C ASP A 98 0.76 -13.01 -15.95
N HIS A 99 0.87 -11.72 -15.59
CA HIS A 99 2.12 -11.06 -15.21
C HIS A 99 2.35 -11.04 -13.70
N ASP A 100 1.38 -11.48 -12.91
CA ASP A 100 1.48 -11.52 -11.46
C ASP A 100 2.41 -12.64 -11.00
N ASN A 101 3.43 -12.28 -10.25
CA ASN A 101 4.43 -13.23 -9.74
C ASN A 101 4.82 -12.96 -8.28
N TYR A 102 4.21 -11.98 -7.65
CA TYR A 102 4.40 -11.61 -6.26
C TYR A 102 3.09 -11.10 -5.64
N PRO A 103 2.81 -11.45 -4.36
CA PRO A 103 3.52 -12.47 -3.57
C PRO A 103 3.37 -13.88 -4.16
N GLU A 104 4.06 -14.89 -3.59
CA GLU A 104 4.03 -16.27 -4.12
C GLU A 104 2.61 -16.85 -4.16
N GLU A 105 1.74 -16.40 -3.24
CA GLU A 105 0.33 -16.78 -3.16
C GLU A 105 -0.48 -16.30 -4.39
N ALA A 106 -0.06 -15.24 -5.07
CA ALA A 106 -0.70 -14.78 -6.30
C ALA A 106 -0.61 -15.83 -7.42
N LEU A 107 0.45 -16.66 -7.44
CA LEU A 107 0.62 -17.75 -8.40
C LEU A 107 -0.42 -18.88 -8.24
N GLU A 108 -1.13 -18.93 -7.12
CA GLU A 108 -2.17 -19.92 -6.85
C GLU A 108 -3.56 -19.46 -7.33
N LYS A 109 -3.69 -18.20 -7.78
CA LYS A 109 -4.95 -17.61 -8.22
C LYS A 109 -5.23 -17.94 -9.68
N GLU A 110 -6.51 -17.85 -10.09
CA GLU A 110 -6.90 -18.00 -11.50
C GLU A 110 -6.34 -16.85 -12.33
N THR A 111 -5.79 -17.17 -13.52
CA THR A 111 -5.27 -16.14 -14.43
C THR A 111 -6.34 -15.66 -15.40
N ILE A 112 -6.39 -14.33 -15.60
CA ILE A 112 -7.44 -13.66 -16.39
C ILE A 112 -6.92 -13.05 -17.69
N GLY A 113 -5.73 -13.46 -18.15
CA GLY A 113 -5.03 -12.89 -19.30
C GLY A 113 -4.01 -11.82 -18.89
N GLY A 114 -3.27 -11.33 -19.88
CA GLY A 114 -2.25 -10.31 -19.69
C GLY A 114 -2.63 -8.99 -20.37
N LEU A 115 -1.85 -8.58 -21.41
CA LEU A 115 -2.16 -7.39 -22.20
C LEU A 115 -3.52 -7.49 -22.92
N GLU A 116 -3.96 -8.70 -23.25
CA GLU A 116 -5.32 -8.97 -23.72
C GLU A 116 -6.10 -9.61 -22.58
N LEU A 117 -7.18 -8.96 -22.13
CA LEU A 117 -8.02 -9.45 -21.05
C LEU A 117 -8.90 -10.61 -21.53
N ASN A 118 -8.94 -11.68 -20.74
CA ASN A 118 -9.92 -12.75 -20.94
C ASN A 118 -11.22 -12.39 -20.21
N VAL A 119 -12.04 -11.55 -20.86
CA VAL A 119 -13.30 -11.05 -20.28
C VAL A 119 -14.24 -12.21 -19.90
N GLU A 120 -14.30 -13.29 -20.70
CA GLU A 120 -15.13 -14.46 -20.34
C GLU A 120 -14.69 -15.11 -19.02
N MET A 121 -13.38 -15.22 -18.80
CA MET A 121 -12.83 -15.73 -17.54
C MET A 121 -13.15 -14.79 -16.40
N ILE A 122 -12.94 -13.47 -16.55
CA ILE A 122 -13.25 -12.47 -15.52
C ILE A 122 -14.73 -12.58 -15.11
N LEU A 123 -15.63 -12.60 -16.08
CA LEU A 123 -17.07 -12.72 -15.80
C LEU A 123 -17.44 -14.05 -15.12
N SER A 124 -16.72 -15.13 -15.44
CA SER A 124 -16.99 -16.45 -14.86
C SER A 124 -16.57 -16.55 -13.37
N LEU A 125 -15.71 -15.65 -12.91
CA LEU A 125 -15.31 -15.52 -11.49
C LEU A 125 -16.36 -14.77 -10.66
N GLU A 126 -17.38 -14.16 -11.31
CA GLU A 126 -18.46 -13.40 -10.66
C GLU A 126 -17.91 -12.35 -9.67
N PRO A 127 -16.94 -11.49 -10.06
CA PRO A 127 -16.34 -10.53 -9.14
C PRO A 127 -17.31 -9.41 -8.75
N ASP A 128 -17.22 -8.95 -7.51
CA ASP A 128 -17.91 -7.75 -7.02
C ASP A 128 -17.16 -6.47 -7.39
N LEU A 129 -15.84 -6.57 -7.51
CA LEU A 129 -14.93 -5.47 -7.83
C LEU A 129 -13.83 -5.93 -8.79
N VAL A 130 -13.54 -5.11 -9.80
CA VAL A 130 -12.38 -5.27 -10.67
C VAL A 130 -11.44 -4.07 -10.47
N LEU A 131 -10.19 -4.34 -10.09
CA LEU A 131 -9.12 -3.35 -9.98
C LEU A 131 -8.43 -3.23 -11.33
N ALA A 132 -8.75 -2.17 -12.06
CA ALA A 132 -8.20 -1.86 -13.37
C ALA A 132 -7.04 -0.84 -13.27
N HIS A 133 -6.41 -0.58 -14.41
CA HIS A 133 -5.31 0.36 -14.54
C HIS A 133 -5.42 1.10 -15.89
N PRO A 134 -4.92 2.34 -16.02
CA PRO A 134 -5.00 3.11 -17.28
C PRO A 134 -4.37 2.43 -18.50
N THR A 135 -3.45 1.48 -18.29
CA THR A 135 -2.83 0.71 -19.37
C THR A 135 -3.66 -0.48 -19.87
N ASN A 136 -4.72 -0.86 -19.16
CA ASN A 136 -5.59 -1.94 -19.62
C ASN A 136 -6.37 -1.53 -20.87
N PRO A 137 -6.71 -2.49 -21.77
CA PRO A 137 -7.47 -2.20 -22.98
C PRO A 137 -8.86 -1.64 -22.67
N PRO A 138 -9.21 -0.42 -23.11
CA PRO A 138 -10.50 0.21 -22.78
C PRO A 138 -11.71 -0.64 -23.19
N GLU A 139 -11.65 -1.30 -24.35
CA GLU A 139 -12.73 -2.16 -24.84
C GLU A 139 -13.04 -3.33 -23.89
N GLY A 140 -12.01 -3.88 -23.23
CA GLY A 140 -12.18 -4.94 -22.24
C GLY A 140 -12.79 -4.41 -20.95
N ILE A 141 -12.35 -3.24 -20.49
CA ILE A 141 -12.90 -2.55 -19.32
C ILE A 141 -14.38 -2.21 -19.53
N ASP A 142 -14.73 -1.63 -20.69
CA ASP A 142 -16.12 -1.30 -21.03
C ASP A 142 -17.02 -2.55 -21.02
N GLN A 143 -16.55 -3.69 -21.56
CA GLN A 143 -17.31 -4.94 -21.56
C GLN A 143 -17.58 -5.48 -20.14
N ILE A 144 -16.59 -5.35 -19.25
CA ILE A 144 -16.73 -5.76 -17.84
C ILE A 144 -17.78 -4.87 -17.16
N ALA A 145 -17.65 -3.54 -17.29
CA ALA A 145 -18.57 -2.57 -16.71
C ALA A 145 -19.99 -2.71 -17.28
N ASP A 146 -20.16 -2.92 -18.59
CA ASP A 146 -21.44 -3.17 -19.25
C ASP A 146 -22.14 -4.45 -18.75
N SER A 147 -21.38 -5.38 -18.18
CA SER A 147 -21.90 -6.59 -17.55
C SER A 147 -22.43 -6.35 -16.13
N GLY A 148 -22.32 -5.12 -15.62
CA GLY A 148 -22.81 -4.71 -14.30
C GLY A 148 -21.82 -4.94 -13.16
N ILE A 149 -20.53 -5.20 -13.47
CA ILE A 149 -19.47 -5.35 -12.47
C ILE A 149 -18.89 -3.97 -12.18
N THR A 150 -18.64 -3.69 -10.90
CA THR A 150 -17.96 -2.46 -10.48
C THR A 150 -16.48 -2.50 -10.89
N VAL A 151 -16.02 -1.50 -11.64
CA VAL A 151 -14.63 -1.35 -12.04
C VAL A 151 -14.05 -0.10 -11.40
N LEU A 152 -12.92 -0.24 -10.74
CA LEU A 152 -12.14 0.86 -10.15
C LEU A 152 -10.81 0.95 -10.86
N THR A 153 -10.55 2.04 -11.57
CA THR A 153 -9.28 2.29 -12.25
C THR A 153 -8.31 2.94 -11.27
N VAL A 154 -7.27 2.22 -10.90
CA VAL A 154 -6.24 2.68 -9.95
C VAL A 154 -5.15 3.46 -10.69
N ASN A 155 -4.54 4.44 -10.02
CA ASN A 155 -3.52 5.33 -10.60
C ASN A 155 -2.30 4.60 -11.15
N ASP A 156 -1.71 5.17 -12.21
CA ASP A 156 -0.36 4.83 -12.69
C ASP A 156 0.65 5.67 -11.92
N ALA A 157 1.23 5.08 -10.87
CA ALA A 157 2.11 5.80 -9.97
C ALA A 157 3.50 6.05 -10.59
N THR A 158 3.90 7.32 -10.69
CA THR A 158 5.24 7.75 -11.12
C THR A 158 6.10 8.23 -9.94
N ASN A 159 5.53 8.27 -8.74
CA ASN A 159 6.19 8.68 -7.49
C ASN A 159 5.54 8.00 -6.29
N PHE A 160 6.17 8.09 -5.12
CA PHE A 160 5.69 7.43 -3.90
C PHE A 160 4.39 8.02 -3.38
N GLU A 161 4.14 9.31 -3.55
CA GLU A 161 2.87 9.91 -3.15
C GLU A 161 1.69 9.27 -3.90
N GLN A 162 1.86 9.05 -5.20
CA GLN A 162 0.84 8.36 -6.00
C GLN A 162 0.69 6.87 -5.65
N VAL A 163 1.75 6.22 -5.13
CA VAL A 163 1.60 4.87 -4.55
C VAL A 163 0.75 4.92 -3.30
N TYR A 164 0.94 5.91 -2.43
CA TYR A 164 0.11 6.08 -1.23
C TYR A 164 -1.35 6.33 -1.61
N GLU A 165 -1.61 7.21 -2.60
CA GLU A 165 -2.95 7.43 -3.15
C GLU A 165 -3.59 6.14 -3.68
N SER A 166 -2.81 5.28 -4.35
CA SER A 166 -3.29 3.99 -4.85
C SER A 166 -3.64 3.03 -3.72
N ILE A 167 -2.84 3.00 -2.65
CA ILE A 167 -3.12 2.20 -1.44
C ILE A 167 -4.39 2.70 -0.77
N GLU A 168 -4.53 4.03 -0.58
CA GLU A 168 -5.73 4.66 0.01
C GLU A 168 -6.98 4.35 -0.82
N MET A 169 -6.88 4.44 -2.15
CA MET A 169 -7.98 4.17 -3.07
C MET A 169 -8.48 2.73 -2.96
N ILE A 170 -7.57 1.75 -3.00
CA ILE A 170 -7.94 0.33 -2.88
C ILE A 170 -8.45 0.03 -1.47
N ALA A 171 -7.81 0.57 -0.43
CA ALA A 171 -8.22 0.40 0.96
C ALA A 171 -9.65 0.92 1.18
N ALA A 172 -9.96 2.13 0.71
CA ALA A 172 -11.31 2.70 0.80
C ALA A 172 -12.34 1.85 0.05
N ALA A 173 -12.00 1.36 -1.14
CA ALA A 173 -12.89 0.53 -1.95
C ALA A 173 -13.15 -0.86 -1.34
N THR A 174 -12.30 -1.33 -0.44
CA THR A 174 -12.34 -2.70 0.12
C THR A 174 -12.60 -2.75 1.62
N GLY A 175 -12.71 -1.58 2.28
CA GLY A 175 -12.96 -1.46 3.71
C GLY A 175 -11.76 -1.83 4.59
N THR A 176 -10.54 -1.55 4.09
CA THR A 176 -9.26 -1.86 4.75
C THR A 176 -8.42 -0.60 5.01
N GLU A 177 -9.09 0.53 5.33
CA GLU A 177 -8.42 1.82 5.50
C GLU A 177 -7.39 1.82 6.63
N ALA A 178 -7.65 1.04 7.70
CA ALA A 178 -6.72 0.95 8.82
C ALA A 178 -5.42 0.24 8.42
N GLU A 179 -5.52 -0.84 7.64
CA GLU A 179 -4.38 -1.55 7.08
C GLU A 179 -3.61 -0.67 6.08
N GLY A 180 -4.34 0.09 5.26
CA GLY A 180 -3.77 1.07 4.33
C GLY A 180 -2.94 2.14 5.04
N GLU A 181 -3.48 2.74 6.12
CA GLU A 181 -2.78 3.74 6.91
C GLU A 181 -1.50 3.17 7.58
N GLU A 182 -1.56 1.92 8.07
CA GLU A 182 -0.40 1.26 8.65
C GLU A 182 0.71 1.04 7.61
N ILE A 183 0.35 0.57 6.41
CA ILE A 183 1.30 0.36 5.31
C ILE A 183 1.95 1.68 4.90
N ILE A 184 1.16 2.72 4.65
CA ILE A 184 1.64 4.03 4.23
C ILE A 184 2.58 4.62 5.28
N THR A 185 2.19 4.57 6.56
CA THR A 185 3.02 5.06 7.67
C THR A 185 4.37 4.33 7.71
N SER A 186 4.35 3.00 7.59
CA SER A 186 5.57 2.20 7.57
C SER A 186 6.47 2.54 6.39
N MET A 187 5.90 2.73 5.20
CA MET A 187 6.64 3.14 4.01
C MET A 187 7.27 4.52 4.17
N GLN A 188 6.53 5.49 4.70
CA GLN A 188 7.01 6.86 4.93
C GLN A 188 8.16 6.89 5.95
N ASP A 189 8.08 6.11 7.01
CA ASP A 189 9.15 5.98 8.01
C ASP A 189 10.42 5.39 7.40
N ASP A 190 10.29 4.33 6.60
CA ASP A 190 11.42 3.70 5.90
C ASP A 190 12.06 4.65 4.89
N PHE A 191 11.24 5.41 4.14
CA PHE A 191 11.72 6.44 3.21
C PHE A 191 12.49 7.54 3.92
N SER A 192 11.93 8.09 4.98
CA SER A 192 12.58 9.12 5.79
C SER A 192 13.94 8.65 6.32
N ALA A 193 14.03 7.39 6.74
CA ALA A 193 15.28 6.80 7.20
C ALA A 193 16.30 6.60 6.06
N LEU A 194 15.84 6.32 4.84
CA LEU A 194 16.70 6.24 3.66
C LEU A 194 17.22 7.61 3.23
N GLU A 195 16.35 8.62 3.19
CA GLU A 195 16.72 10.00 2.85
C GLU A 195 17.73 10.57 3.85
N GLU A 196 17.55 10.32 5.17
CA GLU A 196 18.51 10.72 6.18
C GLU A 196 19.89 10.14 5.89
N LYS A 197 20.00 8.83 5.65
CA LYS A 197 21.24 8.15 5.30
C LYS A 197 21.83 8.66 3.98
N ALA A 198 20.99 8.89 2.97
CA ALA A 198 21.40 9.38 1.66
C ALA A 198 21.95 10.82 1.75
N SER A 199 21.39 11.65 2.63
CA SER A 199 21.83 13.03 2.85
C SER A 199 23.26 13.14 3.39
N GLU A 200 23.78 12.07 4.02
CA GLU A 200 25.14 12.00 4.52
C GLU A 200 26.18 11.72 3.42
N ILE A 201 25.74 11.37 2.20
CA ILE A 201 26.63 11.07 1.07
C ILE A 201 27.16 12.39 0.49
N PRO A 202 28.50 12.65 0.54
CA PRO A 202 29.09 13.84 -0.08
C PRO A 202 28.87 13.87 -1.59
N GLU A 203 28.81 15.06 -2.17
CA GLU A 203 28.58 15.25 -3.61
C GLU A 203 29.59 14.48 -4.48
N GLU A 204 30.85 14.45 -4.06
CA GLU A 204 31.95 13.72 -4.74
C GLU A 204 31.81 12.19 -4.68
N ASP A 205 30.99 11.69 -3.75
CA ASP A 205 30.73 10.25 -3.56
C ASP A 205 29.44 9.77 -4.21
N LYS A 206 28.61 10.67 -4.73
CA LYS A 206 27.41 10.31 -5.47
C LYS A 206 27.75 9.43 -6.66
N ARG A 207 26.91 8.44 -6.91
CA ARG A 207 27.09 7.45 -7.97
C ARG A 207 26.17 7.72 -9.14
N LYS A 208 26.73 7.72 -10.35
CA LYS A 208 25.94 7.71 -11.57
C LYS A 208 25.44 6.30 -11.84
N VAL A 209 24.14 6.18 -12.06
CA VAL A 209 23.45 4.91 -12.28
C VAL A 209 22.76 4.92 -13.62
N PHE A 210 22.90 3.82 -14.35
CA PHE A 210 22.12 3.50 -15.53
C PHE A 210 21.12 2.41 -15.16
N VAL A 211 19.82 2.66 -15.38
CA VAL A 211 18.76 1.68 -15.22
C VAL A 211 18.39 1.16 -16.59
N GLU A 212 18.56 -0.13 -16.83
CA GLU A 212 18.20 -0.79 -18.08
C GLU A 212 16.83 -1.45 -17.93
N ILE A 213 15.86 -0.99 -18.69
CA ILE A 213 14.52 -1.57 -18.73
C ILE A 213 14.42 -2.62 -19.85
N SER A 214 14.89 -2.29 -21.06
CA SER A 214 14.96 -3.23 -22.16
C SER A 214 16.39 -3.35 -22.68
N PRO A 215 16.82 -4.57 -23.08
CA PRO A 215 18.13 -4.76 -23.69
C PRO A 215 18.13 -4.36 -25.17
N GLU A 216 19.31 -4.39 -25.80
CA GLU A 216 19.43 -4.22 -27.25
C GLU A 216 18.39 -5.05 -28.04
N PRO A 217 17.92 -4.54 -29.20
CA PRO A 217 18.46 -3.38 -29.95
C PRO A 217 17.92 -2.00 -29.51
N GLU A 218 16.88 -1.96 -28.70
CA GLU A 218 16.24 -0.71 -28.22
C GLU A 218 16.41 -0.60 -26.71
N ILE A 219 17.49 0.07 -26.30
CA ILE A 219 17.83 0.21 -24.88
C ILE A 219 17.03 1.37 -24.30
N PHE A 220 16.00 1.06 -23.50
CA PHE A 220 15.24 2.05 -22.78
C PHE A 220 15.73 2.22 -21.34
N THR A 221 15.70 3.47 -20.88
CA THR A 221 16.03 3.88 -19.52
C THR A 221 15.02 4.90 -19.00
N PRO A 222 14.71 4.90 -17.70
CA PRO A 222 13.85 5.92 -17.11
C PRO A 222 14.61 7.25 -16.98
N GLY A 223 14.01 8.32 -17.46
CA GLY A 223 14.43 9.69 -17.22
C GLY A 223 13.65 10.33 -16.08
N ASN A 224 13.55 11.67 -16.10
CA ASN A 224 12.79 12.43 -15.13
C ASN A 224 11.28 12.07 -15.19
N ASN A 225 10.54 12.30 -14.10
CA ASN A 225 9.12 11.96 -13.96
C ASN A 225 8.81 10.47 -14.17
N THR A 226 9.72 9.58 -13.73
CA THR A 226 9.50 8.14 -13.64
C THR A 226 9.74 7.68 -12.21
N PHE A 227 9.09 6.59 -11.83
CA PHE A 227 9.21 6.01 -10.50
C PHE A 227 10.65 5.62 -10.15
N GLU A 228 11.37 5.05 -11.10
CA GLU A 228 12.77 4.65 -10.93
C GLU A 228 13.69 5.85 -10.72
N ASN A 229 13.39 7.00 -11.36
CA ASN A 229 14.14 8.22 -11.14
C ASN A 229 13.93 8.75 -9.72
N GLU A 230 12.72 8.66 -9.18
CA GLU A 230 12.44 9.04 -7.80
C GLU A 230 13.21 8.16 -6.82
N ILE A 231 13.23 6.83 -7.02
CA ILE A 231 14.04 5.92 -6.21
C ILE A 231 15.51 6.35 -6.21
N LEU A 232 16.08 6.63 -7.39
CA LEU A 232 17.47 7.06 -7.49
C LEU A 232 17.72 8.38 -6.77
N THR A 233 16.79 9.32 -6.86
CA THR A 233 16.87 10.61 -6.18
C THR A 233 16.84 10.46 -4.67
N THR A 234 15.93 9.63 -4.15
CA THR A 234 15.78 9.34 -2.72
C THR A 234 17.08 8.79 -2.11
N ILE A 235 17.79 7.93 -2.83
CA ILE A 235 19.06 7.39 -2.37
C ILE A 235 20.27 8.26 -2.72
N ASN A 236 20.04 9.49 -3.20
CA ASN A 236 21.05 10.47 -3.60
C ASN A 236 22.00 9.96 -4.70
N ALA A 237 21.51 9.08 -5.59
CA ALA A 237 22.18 8.65 -6.79
C ALA A 237 21.88 9.62 -7.96
N ILE A 238 22.70 9.60 -8.98
CA ILE A 238 22.56 10.41 -10.19
C ILE A 238 22.07 9.49 -11.31
N ASN A 239 20.87 9.74 -11.80
CA ASN A 239 20.36 9.04 -12.99
C ASN A 239 21.07 9.62 -14.24
N ILE A 240 21.64 8.77 -15.10
CA ILE A 240 22.33 9.27 -16.31
C ILE A 240 21.36 9.89 -17.35
N ALA A 241 20.07 9.68 -17.20
CA ALA A 241 19.01 10.20 -18.06
C ALA A 241 18.13 11.25 -17.36
N GLU A 242 18.53 11.80 -16.19
CA GLU A 242 17.73 12.73 -15.38
C GLU A 242 17.38 14.05 -16.11
N ASP A 243 18.09 14.40 -17.18
CA ASP A 243 17.84 15.57 -18.03
C ASP A 243 16.77 15.33 -19.11
N GLN A 244 16.24 14.11 -19.22
CA GLN A 244 15.24 13.72 -20.20
C GLN A 244 13.93 13.29 -19.51
N GLU A 245 12.79 13.58 -20.14
CA GLU A 245 11.48 13.30 -19.58
C GLU A 245 10.99 11.89 -19.96
N GLY A 246 10.47 11.15 -18.99
CA GLY A 246 9.83 9.86 -19.21
C GLY A 246 10.82 8.77 -19.63
N TRP A 247 10.33 7.82 -20.40
CA TRP A 247 11.11 6.68 -20.88
C TRP A 247 11.84 7.05 -22.17
N VAL A 248 13.17 6.93 -22.19
CA VAL A 248 14.00 7.37 -23.30
C VAL A 248 14.89 6.25 -23.80
N GLU A 249 15.12 6.25 -25.11
CA GLU A 249 16.06 5.34 -25.78
C GLU A 249 17.46 5.94 -25.74
N LEU A 250 18.44 5.17 -25.29
CA LEU A 250 19.85 5.55 -25.29
C LEU A 250 20.69 4.60 -26.15
N SER A 251 21.64 5.17 -26.91
CA SER A 251 22.64 4.35 -27.59
C SER A 251 23.71 3.87 -26.61
N GLU A 252 24.38 2.76 -26.93
CA GLU A 252 25.50 2.25 -26.16
C GLU A 252 26.63 3.31 -25.98
N GLU A 253 26.88 4.08 -27.05
CA GLU A 253 27.90 5.15 -26.99
C GLU A 253 27.52 6.22 -25.97
N ALA A 254 26.25 6.63 -25.94
CA ALA A 254 25.76 7.62 -24.96
C ALA A 254 25.88 7.10 -23.53
N ILE A 255 25.56 5.82 -23.30
CA ILE A 255 25.68 5.18 -21.99
C ILE A 255 27.15 5.15 -21.54
N VAL A 256 28.07 4.75 -22.41
CA VAL A 256 29.51 4.69 -22.12
C VAL A 256 30.09 6.09 -21.86
N GLU A 257 29.64 7.12 -22.59
CA GLU A 257 30.09 8.51 -22.42
C GLU A 257 29.73 9.05 -21.04
N GLN A 258 28.63 8.64 -20.45
CA GLN A 258 28.21 9.05 -19.09
C GLN A 258 29.11 8.49 -17.99
N ASN A 259 29.97 7.50 -18.31
CA ASN A 259 30.93 6.91 -17.38
C ASN A 259 30.30 6.51 -16.03
N GLN A 260 29.14 5.86 -16.10
CA GLN A 260 28.43 5.38 -14.90
C GLN A 260 29.24 4.31 -14.16
N ILE A 261 29.09 4.27 -12.84
CA ILE A 261 29.77 3.28 -11.99
C ILE A 261 28.86 2.10 -11.65
N GLY A 262 27.54 2.32 -11.70
CA GLY A 262 26.50 1.32 -11.42
C GLY A 262 25.64 1.03 -12.63
N ARG A 263 25.16 -0.23 -12.72
CA ARG A 263 24.09 -0.64 -13.64
C ARG A 263 23.03 -1.36 -12.82
N ALA A 264 21.80 -0.87 -12.88
CA ALA A 264 20.65 -1.57 -12.39
C ALA A 264 19.91 -2.18 -13.59
N SER A 265 19.35 -3.36 -13.44
CA SER A 265 18.53 -4.02 -14.45
C SER A 265 17.28 -4.54 -13.78
N CYS A 266 16.13 -4.08 -14.23
CA CYS A 266 14.84 -4.64 -13.86
C CYS A 266 14.65 -5.96 -14.60
N ARG A 267 15.35 -7.01 -14.17
CA ARG A 267 15.06 -8.37 -14.62
C ARG A 267 14.14 -9.02 -13.61
N GLU A 268 13.00 -9.49 -14.10
CA GLU A 268 12.20 -10.46 -13.36
C GLU A 268 13.10 -11.58 -12.83
N ARG A 269 12.94 -11.92 -11.58
CA ARG A 269 13.50 -13.17 -11.07
C ARG A 269 12.64 -14.29 -11.66
N VAL A 270 13.15 -14.92 -12.70
CA VAL A 270 12.63 -16.19 -13.22
C VAL A 270 13.05 -17.32 -12.26
#